data_6be8a4690601c428b2f2f40656b6b444
#
_entry.id   6be8a4690601c428b2f2f40656b6b444
#
_cell.length_a   1.000
_cell.length_b   1.000
_cell.length_c   1.000
_cell.angle_alpha   90.00
_cell.angle_beta   90.00
_cell.angle_gamma   90.00
#
_symmetry.space_group_name_H-M   'P 1'
#
loop_
_entity.id
_entity.type
_entity.pdbx_description
1 polymer ?
#
loop_
_entity_poly.entity_id
_entity_poly.type
_entity_poly.pdbx_seq_one_letter_code
_entity_poly.pdbx_strand_id
1 'polypeptide(L)'
;LINNAGVMATPFGRVGNGWETQFGTNHLGHMALAMKLAPALQEAEGARVVALSSTGHVRSDVIWDDPNYTTRPYDKWEAYGQAKSANALFALGVDLLGRDIGVRAFSVHPGGIFTPLQRHLTDEEMAALGWKNPDGTIPDIVKAMFKTPEQGASTTVWAATSPQLNGKGGVYCEDCDIAKLAGPDSQRWEHAREWIVDDARAERLWAMSEKLLADA
;
A
#
# COMPACT_ATOMS: atom_id res chain seq x y z
N LEU A 1 -2.68 14.52 -3.46
CA LEU A 1 -3.18 13.31 -4.11
C LEU A 1 -3.24 12.16 -3.11
N ILE A 2 -4.38 11.49 -2.99
CA ILE A 2 -4.51 10.30 -2.11
C ILE A 2 -4.86 9.08 -2.99
N ASN A 3 -3.92 8.18 -3.12
CA ASN A 3 -4.06 6.91 -3.85
C ASN A 3 -4.66 5.86 -2.91
N ASN A 4 -5.98 5.92 -2.73
CA ASN A 4 -6.73 5.11 -1.77
C ASN A 4 -7.45 3.90 -2.39
N ALA A 5 -7.92 4.00 -3.64
CA ALA A 5 -8.67 2.93 -4.28
C ALA A 5 -7.90 1.60 -4.25
N GLY A 6 -8.62 0.47 -4.10
CA GLY A 6 -7.92 -0.79 -4.04
C GLY A 6 -8.81 -2.02 -3.97
N VAL A 7 -8.15 -3.14 -4.18
CA VAL A 7 -8.70 -4.49 -4.06
C VAL A 7 -7.80 -5.35 -3.17
N MET A 8 -8.35 -6.37 -2.55
CA MET A 8 -7.64 -7.27 -1.65
C MET A 8 -8.09 -8.71 -1.87
N ALA A 9 -7.12 -9.62 -1.88
CA ALA A 9 -7.36 -11.07 -1.94
C ALA A 9 -8.31 -11.49 -3.07
N THR A 10 -8.19 -10.85 -4.24
CA THR A 10 -9.00 -11.19 -5.41
C THR A 10 -8.69 -12.59 -5.91
N PRO A 11 -9.62 -13.29 -6.54
CA PRO A 11 -9.27 -14.39 -7.42
C PRO A 11 -8.25 -13.95 -8.47
N PHE A 12 -7.48 -14.89 -9.03
CA PHE A 12 -6.59 -14.56 -10.13
C PHE A 12 -7.36 -13.92 -11.29
N GLY A 13 -6.86 -12.82 -11.76
CA GLY A 13 -7.43 -12.07 -12.89
C GLY A 13 -6.41 -11.10 -13.45
N ARG A 14 -6.77 -10.45 -14.54
CA ARG A 14 -5.92 -9.47 -15.19
C ARG A 14 -6.69 -8.18 -15.48
N VAL A 15 -5.98 -7.06 -15.40
CA VAL A 15 -6.50 -5.72 -15.73
C VAL A 15 -5.56 -5.01 -16.69
N GLY A 16 -6.04 -3.97 -17.36
CA GLY A 16 -5.23 -3.21 -18.31
C GLY A 16 -4.61 -4.14 -19.38
N ASN A 17 -3.33 -4.01 -19.64
CA ASN A 17 -2.58 -4.77 -20.63
C ASN A 17 -2.07 -6.13 -20.12
N GLY A 18 -2.85 -6.80 -19.29
CA GLY A 18 -2.52 -8.13 -18.80
C GLY A 18 -1.82 -8.14 -17.44
N TRP A 19 -1.89 -7.05 -16.68
CA TRP A 19 -1.36 -6.98 -15.32
C TRP A 19 -2.20 -7.80 -14.34
N GLU A 20 -1.54 -8.42 -13.36
CA GLU A 20 -2.26 -9.07 -12.26
C GLU A 20 -3.17 -8.05 -11.56
N THR A 21 -4.38 -8.47 -11.20
CA THR A 21 -5.46 -7.56 -10.77
C THR A 21 -5.07 -6.69 -9.58
N GLN A 22 -4.41 -7.23 -8.56
CA GLN A 22 -4.05 -6.47 -7.36
C GLN A 22 -2.86 -5.54 -7.63
N PHE A 23 -1.84 -6.01 -8.34
CA PHE A 23 -0.68 -5.19 -8.72
C PHE A 23 -1.08 -4.08 -9.69
N GLY A 24 -1.87 -4.41 -10.71
CA GLY A 24 -2.38 -3.45 -11.70
C GLY A 24 -3.26 -2.37 -11.08
N THR A 25 -4.24 -2.77 -10.24
CA THR A 25 -5.20 -1.83 -9.63
C THR A 25 -4.56 -1.00 -8.52
N ASN A 26 -3.87 -1.67 -7.57
CA ASN A 26 -3.39 -0.99 -6.36
C ASN A 26 -2.12 -0.19 -6.58
N HIS A 27 -1.28 -0.55 -7.57
CA HIS A 27 0.01 0.08 -7.82
C HIS A 27 0.10 0.76 -9.20
N LEU A 28 0.03 0.01 -10.31
CA LEU A 28 0.28 0.59 -11.64
C LEU A 28 -0.74 1.67 -12.00
N GLY A 29 -2.02 1.47 -11.67
CA GLY A 29 -3.05 2.50 -11.87
C GLY A 29 -2.80 3.77 -11.07
N HIS A 30 -2.32 3.65 -9.84
CA HIS A 30 -1.96 4.78 -8.99
C HIS A 30 -0.71 5.50 -9.49
N MET A 31 0.29 4.76 -9.95
CA MET A 31 1.49 5.34 -10.55
C MET A 31 1.14 6.11 -11.83
N ALA A 32 0.37 5.50 -12.73
CA ALA A 32 -0.08 6.16 -13.96
C ALA A 32 -0.86 7.46 -13.68
N LEU A 33 -1.73 7.45 -12.66
CA LEU A 33 -2.45 8.65 -12.22
C LEU A 33 -1.50 9.72 -11.69
N ALA A 34 -0.56 9.36 -10.81
CA ALA A 34 0.40 10.30 -10.24
C ALA A 34 1.31 10.90 -11.32
N MET A 35 1.78 10.10 -12.27
CA MET A 35 2.60 10.58 -13.41
C MET A 35 1.81 11.58 -14.27
N LYS A 36 0.53 11.33 -14.53
CA LYS A 36 -0.34 12.26 -15.29
C LYS A 36 -0.63 13.55 -14.53
N LEU A 37 -0.65 13.51 -13.20
CA LEU A 37 -0.88 14.66 -12.33
C LEU A 37 0.43 15.35 -11.92
N ALA A 38 1.60 14.84 -12.30
CA ALA A 38 2.89 15.40 -11.89
C ALA A 38 3.05 16.90 -12.15
N PRO A 39 2.63 17.46 -13.32
CA PRO A 39 2.69 18.91 -13.52
C PRO A 39 1.87 19.69 -12.49
N ALA A 40 0.64 19.27 -12.21
CA ALA A 40 -0.23 19.93 -11.23
C ALA A 40 0.29 19.78 -9.77
N LEU A 41 0.90 18.65 -9.46
CA LEU A 41 1.53 18.44 -8.14
C LEU A 41 2.75 19.35 -7.97
N GLN A 42 3.52 19.56 -9.03
CA GLN A 42 4.69 20.45 -9.01
C GLN A 42 4.28 21.93 -8.86
N GLU A 43 3.18 22.35 -9.52
CA GLU A 43 2.66 23.71 -9.43
C GLU A 43 2.01 24.04 -8.06
N ALA A 44 1.65 23.05 -7.29
CA ALA A 44 0.84 23.21 -6.07
C ALA A 44 1.63 23.65 -4.82
N GLU A 45 2.87 24.10 -4.93
CA GLU A 45 3.72 24.61 -3.84
C GLU A 45 3.56 23.88 -2.50
N GLY A 46 4.17 22.69 -2.39
CA GLY A 46 4.08 21.87 -1.18
C GLY A 46 3.08 20.70 -1.28
N ALA A 47 2.91 20.14 -2.47
CA ALA A 47 2.04 18.99 -2.71
C ALA A 47 2.46 17.75 -1.90
N ARG A 48 1.45 16.96 -1.51
CA ARG A 48 1.66 15.65 -0.88
C ARG A 48 0.96 14.56 -1.66
N VAL A 49 1.67 13.45 -1.83
CA VAL A 49 1.14 12.19 -2.37
C VAL A 49 1.07 11.17 -1.23
N VAL A 50 -0.10 10.60 -1.00
CA VAL A 50 -0.31 9.58 0.03
C VAL A 50 -0.74 8.29 -0.64
N ALA A 51 0.06 7.23 -0.50
CA ALA A 51 -0.22 5.91 -1.06
C ALA A 51 -0.67 4.95 0.04
N LEU A 52 -1.87 4.36 -0.12
CA LEU A 52 -2.40 3.40 0.85
C LEU A 52 -1.70 2.04 0.71
N SER A 53 -0.78 1.79 1.64
CA SER A 53 -0.18 0.50 1.89
C SER A 53 -1.03 -0.31 2.88
N SER A 54 -0.43 -1.24 3.61
CA SER A 54 -1.09 -2.12 4.59
C SER A 54 -0.03 -2.90 5.36
N THR A 55 -0.37 -3.43 6.55
CA THR A 55 0.39 -4.54 7.14
C THR A 55 0.52 -5.75 6.22
N GLY A 56 -0.30 -5.81 5.17
CA GLY A 56 -0.16 -6.82 4.11
C GLY A 56 1.24 -6.87 3.48
N HIS A 57 2.00 -5.76 3.49
CA HIS A 57 3.38 -5.71 2.97
C HIS A 57 4.32 -6.72 3.65
N VAL A 58 4.04 -7.15 4.88
CA VAL A 58 4.86 -8.14 5.58
C VAL A 58 4.76 -9.55 4.97
N ARG A 59 3.80 -9.78 4.08
CA ARG A 59 3.59 -11.08 3.42
C ARG A 59 4.51 -11.30 2.23
N SER A 60 4.87 -10.23 1.52
CA SER A 60 5.70 -10.30 0.33
C SER A 60 6.40 -8.98 0.04
N ASP A 61 7.66 -9.06 -0.34
CA ASP A 61 8.31 -8.02 -1.14
C ASP A 61 7.69 -7.99 -2.55
N VAL A 62 8.16 -7.09 -3.41
CA VAL A 62 7.84 -7.12 -4.85
C VAL A 62 8.43 -8.38 -5.47
N ILE A 63 7.64 -9.07 -6.28
CA ILE A 63 8.07 -10.27 -7.02
C ILE A 63 8.71 -9.81 -8.32
N TRP A 64 10.00 -9.53 -8.24
CA TRP A 64 10.74 -8.80 -9.26
C TRP A 64 10.77 -9.47 -10.62
N ASP A 65 10.76 -10.82 -10.67
CA ASP A 65 10.93 -11.59 -11.90
C ASP A 65 9.59 -11.96 -12.57
N ASP A 66 8.50 -11.99 -11.79
CA ASP A 66 7.16 -12.32 -12.28
C ASP A 66 6.05 -11.61 -11.49
N PRO A 67 5.97 -10.26 -11.54
CA PRO A 67 4.99 -9.49 -10.76
C PRO A 67 3.54 -9.78 -11.19
N ASN A 68 3.37 -10.36 -12.36
CA ASN A 68 2.07 -10.64 -12.96
C ASN A 68 1.64 -12.10 -12.85
N TYR A 69 2.39 -12.97 -12.15
CA TYR A 69 2.07 -14.41 -12.03
C TYR A 69 1.83 -15.07 -13.40
N THR A 70 2.78 -14.89 -14.31
CA THR A 70 2.73 -15.49 -15.65
C THR A 70 3.25 -16.90 -15.67
N THR A 71 4.21 -17.22 -14.80
CA THR A 71 4.93 -18.50 -14.78
C THR A 71 4.81 -19.25 -13.47
N ARG A 72 4.32 -18.61 -12.40
CA ARG A 72 4.22 -19.18 -11.05
C ARG A 72 2.76 -19.33 -10.61
N PRO A 73 2.45 -20.25 -9.68
CA PRO A 73 1.13 -20.37 -9.10
C PRO A 73 0.71 -19.07 -8.40
N TYR A 74 -0.56 -18.71 -8.54
CA TYR A 74 -1.13 -17.52 -7.89
C TYR A 74 -1.45 -17.78 -6.42
N ASP A 75 -0.95 -16.90 -5.55
CA ASP A 75 -1.40 -16.77 -4.17
C ASP A 75 -1.95 -15.36 -3.95
N LYS A 76 -3.24 -15.28 -3.60
CA LYS A 76 -3.93 -13.99 -3.48
C LYS A 76 -3.40 -13.11 -2.36
N TRP A 77 -2.83 -13.71 -1.31
CA TRP A 77 -2.27 -12.95 -0.19
C TRP A 77 -0.84 -12.49 -0.45
N GLU A 78 -0.05 -13.29 -1.17
CA GLU A 78 1.25 -12.88 -1.67
C GLU A 78 1.11 -11.74 -2.68
N ALA A 79 0.17 -11.84 -3.63
CA ALA A 79 -0.14 -10.80 -4.61
C ALA A 79 -0.60 -9.49 -3.92
N TYR A 80 -1.44 -9.59 -2.88
CA TYR A 80 -1.80 -8.43 -2.07
C TYR A 80 -0.58 -7.83 -1.36
N GLY A 81 0.25 -8.66 -0.73
CA GLY A 81 1.47 -8.24 -0.07
C GLY A 81 2.41 -7.51 -1.01
N GLN A 82 2.68 -8.08 -2.19
CA GLN A 82 3.44 -7.46 -3.27
C GLN A 82 2.90 -6.06 -3.62
N ALA A 83 1.59 -5.96 -3.89
CA ALA A 83 0.98 -4.69 -4.27
C ALA A 83 1.10 -3.63 -3.16
N LYS A 84 1.04 -4.04 -1.88
CA LYS A 84 1.18 -3.13 -0.74
C LYS A 84 2.62 -2.75 -0.43
N SER A 85 3.59 -3.64 -0.68
CA SER A 85 5.01 -3.31 -0.72
C SER A 85 5.32 -2.33 -1.85
N ALA A 86 4.77 -2.58 -3.04
CA ALA A 86 4.92 -1.67 -4.18
C ALA A 86 4.34 -0.27 -3.89
N ASN A 87 3.21 -0.15 -3.17
CA ASN A 87 2.66 1.16 -2.80
C ASN A 87 3.58 1.93 -1.83
N ALA A 88 4.25 1.24 -0.91
CA ALA A 88 5.20 1.90 -0.02
C ALA A 88 6.46 2.36 -0.77
N LEU A 89 7.03 1.49 -1.61
CA LEU A 89 8.18 1.83 -2.46
C LEU A 89 7.84 2.92 -3.50
N PHE A 90 6.61 2.92 -4.02
CA PHE A 90 6.14 3.99 -4.91
C PHE A 90 6.14 5.35 -4.21
N ALA A 91 5.62 5.43 -2.97
CA ALA A 91 5.66 6.68 -2.21
C ALA A 91 7.11 7.13 -1.94
N LEU A 92 8.00 6.20 -1.62
CA LEU A 92 9.43 6.49 -1.47
C LEU A 92 10.02 7.02 -2.79
N GLY A 93 9.75 6.38 -3.92
CA GLY A 93 10.20 6.82 -5.24
C GLY A 93 9.68 8.21 -5.63
N VAL A 94 8.39 8.50 -5.37
CA VAL A 94 7.82 9.85 -5.58
C VAL A 94 8.53 10.89 -4.72
N ASP A 95 8.86 10.57 -3.46
CA ASP A 95 9.57 11.50 -2.59
C ASP A 95 11.02 11.76 -3.06
N LEU A 96 11.73 10.70 -3.46
CA LEU A 96 13.09 10.81 -3.99
C LEU A 96 13.16 11.72 -5.23
N LEU A 97 12.18 11.61 -6.13
CA LEU A 97 12.10 12.40 -7.35
C LEU A 97 11.50 13.80 -7.12
N GLY A 98 10.62 13.94 -6.13
CA GLY A 98 9.80 15.13 -5.95
C GLY A 98 10.28 16.12 -4.87
N ARG A 99 11.12 15.69 -3.93
CA ARG A 99 11.48 16.49 -2.75
C ARG A 99 12.14 17.84 -3.10
N ASP A 100 12.94 17.88 -4.15
CA ASP A 100 13.67 19.09 -4.57
C ASP A 100 12.77 20.07 -5.36
N ILE A 101 11.60 19.62 -5.78
CA ILE A 101 10.58 20.43 -6.48
C ILE A 101 9.31 20.63 -5.65
N GLY A 102 9.40 20.42 -4.32
CA GLY A 102 8.32 20.69 -3.37
C GLY A 102 7.23 19.63 -3.29
N VAL A 103 7.41 18.46 -3.89
CA VAL A 103 6.49 17.32 -3.78
C VAL A 103 7.01 16.32 -2.75
N ARG A 104 6.21 16.04 -1.71
CA ARG A 104 6.54 15.04 -0.71
C ARG A 104 5.58 13.85 -0.81
N ALA A 105 6.03 12.66 -0.43
CA ALA A 105 5.17 11.50 -0.48
C ALA A 105 5.30 10.62 0.78
N PHE A 106 4.19 9.94 1.08
CA PHE A 106 4.02 9.12 2.28
C PHE A 106 3.29 7.84 1.92
N SER A 107 3.69 6.72 2.49
CA SER A 107 2.90 5.50 2.48
C SER A 107 2.20 5.31 3.82
N VAL A 108 0.99 4.77 3.81
CA VAL A 108 0.14 4.70 5.01
C VAL A 108 -0.44 3.30 5.20
N HIS A 109 -0.34 2.78 6.43
CA HIS A 109 -1.19 1.70 6.92
C HIS A 109 -2.37 2.29 7.70
N PRO A 110 -3.62 2.10 7.24
CA PRO A 110 -4.78 2.71 7.89
C PRO A 110 -5.27 1.94 9.13
N GLY A 111 -4.72 0.77 9.43
CA GLY A 111 -5.23 -0.17 10.44
C GLY A 111 -6.11 -1.27 9.85
N GLY A 112 -6.55 -2.21 10.69
CA GLY A 112 -7.60 -3.17 10.37
C GLY A 112 -8.97 -2.48 10.42
N ILE A 113 -9.76 -2.58 9.35
CA ILE A 113 -11.07 -1.92 9.24
C ILE A 113 -11.97 -2.85 8.44
N PHE A 114 -13.19 -3.09 8.92
CA PHE A 114 -14.21 -3.76 8.10
C PHE A 114 -14.79 -2.80 7.09
N THR A 115 -14.58 -3.09 5.80
CA THR A 115 -15.04 -2.28 4.67
C THR A 115 -15.36 -3.21 3.49
N PRO A 116 -15.95 -2.73 2.39
CA PRO A 116 -16.09 -3.53 1.17
C PRO A 116 -14.77 -4.06 0.58
N LEU A 117 -13.62 -3.74 1.16
CA LEU A 117 -12.33 -4.30 0.74
C LEU A 117 -12.29 -5.83 0.91
N GLN A 118 -12.99 -6.37 1.94
CA GLN A 118 -13.08 -7.81 2.22
C GLN A 118 -14.06 -8.57 1.31
N ARG A 119 -14.69 -7.94 0.33
CA ARG A 119 -15.73 -8.54 -0.54
C ARG A 119 -15.34 -9.81 -1.29
N HIS A 120 -14.04 -10.09 -1.40
CA HIS A 120 -13.50 -11.29 -2.05
C HIS A 120 -13.14 -12.40 -1.07
N LEU A 121 -13.41 -12.22 0.23
CA LEU A 121 -13.21 -13.23 1.25
C LEU A 121 -14.52 -13.91 1.60
N THR A 122 -14.47 -15.24 1.73
CA THR A 122 -15.60 -16.00 2.30
C THR A 122 -15.62 -15.89 3.83
N ASP A 123 -16.73 -16.27 4.45
CA ASP A 123 -16.84 -16.28 5.91
C ASP A 123 -15.87 -17.29 6.53
N GLU A 124 -15.63 -18.43 5.87
CA GLU A 124 -14.66 -19.44 6.28
C GLU A 124 -13.22 -18.88 6.23
N GLU A 125 -12.89 -18.11 5.19
CA GLU A 125 -11.58 -17.47 5.10
C GLU A 125 -11.40 -16.39 6.17
N MET A 126 -12.44 -15.61 6.45
CA MET A 126 -12.41 -14.63 7.54
C MET A 126 -12.29 -15.32 8.92
N ALA A 127 -12.92 -16.47 9.10
CA ALA A 127 -12.76 -17.28 10.31
C ALA A 127 -11.34 -17.86 10.43
N ALA A 128 -10.76 -18.35 9.34
CA ALA A 128 -9.38 -18.83 9.31
C ALA A 128 -8.34 -17.73 9.60
N LEU A 129 -8.66 -16.47 9.27
CA LEU A 129 -7.86 -15.29 9.64
C LEU A 129 -8.09 -14.82 11.09
N GLY A 130 -9.05 -15.41 11.80
CA GLY A 130 -9.45 -15.00 13.15
C GLY A 130 -10.25 -13.68 13.18
N TRP A 131 -10.76 -13.21 12.03
CA TRP A 131 -11.54 -11.96 11.95
C TRP A 131 -13.02 -12.18 12.25
N LYS A 132 -13.52 -13.42 12.09
CA LYS A 132 -14.87 -13.84 12.48
C LYS A 132 -14.81 -15.15 13.26
N ASN A 133 -15.79 -15.38 14.10
CA ASN A 133 -16.05 -16.69 14.68
C ASN A 133 -16.81 -17.56 13.66
N PRO A 134 -16.81 -18.91 13.83
CA PRO A 134 -17.58 -19.80 12.96
C PRO A 134 -19.10 -19.52 12.93
N ASP A 135 -19.64 -18.90 13.95
CA ASP A 135 -21.04 -18.45 14.04
C ASP A 135 -21.30 -17.10 13.34
N GLY A 136 -20.28 -16.51 12.70
CA GLY A 136 -20.36 -15.22 12.00
C GLY A 136 -20.19 -14.00 12.89
N THR A 137 -20.07 -14.17 14.22
CA THR A 137 -19.83 -13.05 15.13
C THR A 137 -18.39 -12.57 15.04
N ILE A 138 -18.12 -11.34 15.45
CA ILE A 138 -16.77 -10.75 15.48
C ILE A 138 -16.17 -11.00 16.87
N PRO A 139 -14.97 -11.62 16.97
CA PRO A 139 -14.27 -11.81 18.25
C PRO A 139 -14.03 -10.46 18.97
N ASP A 140 -14.09 -10.44 20.30
CA ASP A 140 -13.91 -9.20 21.06
C ASP A 140 -12.51 -8.61 20.90
N ILE A 141 -11.49 -9.43 20.73
CA ILE A 141 -10.14 -8.97 20.40
C ILE A 141 -10.10 -8.22 19.06
N VAL A 142 -10.83 -8.70 18.07
CA VAL A 142 -10.93 -8.05 16.75
C VAL A 142 -11.68 -6.74 16.84
N LYS A 143 -12.79 -6.69 17.62
CA LYS A 143 -13.52 -5.42 17.89
C LYS A 143 -12.62 -4.39 18.56
N ALA A 144 -11.74 -4.81 19.47
CA ALA A 144 -10.83 -3.92 20.17
C ALA A 144 -9.67 -3.43 19.28
N MET A 145 -9.24 -4.23 18.30
CA MET A 145 -8.11 -3.91 17.40
C MET A 145 -8.53 -3.20 16.12
N PHE A 146 -9.73 -3.49 15.60
CA PHE A 146 -10.19 -2.92 14.34
C PHE A 146 -10.76 -1.53 14.58
N LYS A 147 -10.47 -0.66 13.64
CA LYS A 147 -10.90 0.75 13.64
C LYS A 147 -12.24 0.93 12.94
N THR A 148 -12.94 2.02 13.26
CA THR A 148 -14.03 2.50 12.39
C THR A 148 -13.46 3.06 11.09
N PRO A 149 -14.26 3.24 10.02
CA PRO A 149 -13.80 3.89 8.80
C PRO A 149 -13.18 5.28 9.04
N GLU A 150 -13.76 6.07 9.95
CA GLU A 150 -13.26 7.40 10.32
C GLU A 150 -11.90 7.32 11.02
N GLN A 151 -11.75 6.40 11.97
CA GLN A 151 -10.47 6.14 12.62
C GLN A 151 -9.42 5.62 11.62
N GLY A 152 -9.84 4.79 10.66
CA GLY A 152 -8.96 4.30 9.60
C GLY A 152 -8.49 5.41 8.67
N ALA A 153 -9.32 6.41 8.41
CA ALA A 153 -8.94 7.57 7.60
C ALA A 153 -7.95 8.51 8.30
N SER A 154 -7.84 8.47 9.63
CA SER A 154 -7.08 9.46 10.41
C SER A 154 -5.60 9.53 10.02
N THR A 155 -4.91 8.40 9.86
CA THR A 155 -3.49 8.37 9.44
C THR A 155 -3.32 8.93 8.02
N THR A 156 -4.26 8.66 7.12
CA THR A 156 -4.24 9.19 5.75
C THR A 156 -4.39 10.71 5.75
N VAL A 157 -5.36 11.23 6.53
CA VAL A 157 -5.56 12.68 6.68
C VAL A 157 -4.35 13.33 7.34
N TRP A 158 -3.82 12.72 8.40
CA TRP A 158 -2.61 13.19 9.08
C TRP A 158 -1.40 13.24 8.11
N ALA A 159 -1.17 12.20 7.32
CA ALA A 159 -0.10 12.19 6.32
C ALA A 159 -0.28 13.28 5.26
N ALA A 160 -1.54 13.54 4.86
CA ALA A 160 -1.84 14.55 3.86
C ALA A 160 -1.72 16.00 4.37
N THR A 161 -1.96 16.26 5.68
CA THR A 161 -2.19 17.62 6.17
C THR A 161 -1.34 18.04 7.36
N SER A 162 -0.77 17.10 8.13
CA SER A 162 -0.09 17.43 9.38
C SER A 162 1.18 18.26 9.17
N PRO A 163 1.34 19.37 9.91
CA PRO A 163 2.58 20.14 9.92
C PRO A 163 3.76 19.38 10.54
N GLN A 164 3.50 18.32 11.33
CA GLN A 164 4.55 17.45 11.91
C GLN A 164 5.38 16.74 10.84
N LEU A 165 4.85 16.63 9.62
CA LEU A 165 5.51 16.03 8.47
C LEU A 165 6.17 17.03 7.53
N ASN A 166 6.17 18.33 7.87
CA ASN A 166 6.89 19.32 7.08
C ASN A 166 8.39 18.97 7.03
N GLY A 167 8.98 19.03 5.83
CA GLY A 167 10.36 18.64 5.59
C GLY A 167 10.65 17.14 5.60
N LYS A 168 9.65 16.29 5.89
CA LYS A 168 9.75 14.82 5.87
C LYS A 168 9.05 14.26 4.63
N GLY A 169 9.42 13.05 4.26
CA GLY A 169 8.76 12.28 3.18
C GLY A 169 9.51 10.99 2.92
N GLY A 170 8.98 10.14 2.01
CA GLY A 170 9.51 8.82 1.76
C GLY A 170 9.31 7.84 2.91
N VAL A 171 8.48 8.17 3.91
CA VAL A 171 8.30 7.38 5.13
C VAL A 171 6.99 6.59 5.11
N TYR A 172 7.02 5.46 5.82
CA TYR A 172 5.83 4.65 6.09
C TYR A 172 5.18 5.12 7.39
N CYS A 173 3.87 5.33 7.38
CA CYS A 173 3.11 5.88 8.50
C CYS A 173 2.03 4.89 8.97
N GLU A 174 1.91 4.78 10.30
CA GLU A 174 0.86 4.04 10.98
C GLU A 174 0.43 4.80 12.24
N ASP A 175 -0.84 4.69 12.63
CA ASP A 175 -1.40 5.29 13.85
C ASP A 175 -1.05 6.77 14.06
N CYS A 176 -1.10 7.57 12.98
CA CYS A 176 -0.75 8.99 12.95
C CYS A 176 0.69 9.29 13.43
N ASP A 177 1.61 8.37 13.13
CA ASP A 177 3.03 8.55 13.40
C ASP A 177 3.87 7.93 12.26
N ILE A 178 5.16 8.22 12.24
CA ILE A 178 6.13 7.55 11.37
C ILE A 178 6.45 6.19 11.99
N ALA A 179 6.19 5.13 11.24
CA ALA A 179 6.42 3.77 11.70
C ALA A 179 7.91 3.52 11.98
N LYS A 180 8.17 2.71 12.98
CA LYS A 180 9.51 2.19 13.25
C LYS A 180 9.89 1.14 12.20
N LEU A 181 11.18 0.88 12.07
CA LEU A 181 11.65 -0.29 11.34
C LEU A 181 11.46 -1.54 12.20
N ALA A 182 10.95 -2.61 11.60
CA ALA A 182 10.76 -3.87 12.29
C ALA A 182 12.11 -4.48 12.71
N GLY A 183 12.20 -4.83 13.97
CA GLY A 183 13.36 -5.50 14.56
C GLY A 183 13.04 -6.95 14.95
N PRO A 184 14.02 -7.65 15.57
CA PRO A 184 13.84 -9.06 15.98
C PRO A 184 12.66 -9.28 16.94
N ASP A 185 12.36 -8.30 17.78
CA ASP A 185 11.31 -8.37 18.81
C ASP A 185 9.95 -7.82 18.34
N SER A 186 9.87 -7.31 17.11
CA SER A 186 8.62 -6.78 16.55
C SER A 186 7.62 -7.90 16.31
N GLN A 187 6.35 -7.64 16.65
CA GLN A 187 5.26 -8.55 16.26
C GLN A 187 5.18 -8.62 14.73
N ARG A 188 4.65 -9.74 14.23
CA ARG A 188 4.61 -10.00 12.79
C ARG A 188 3.96 -8.86 11.98
N TRP A 189 2.96 -8.20 12.56
CA TRP A 189 2.13 -7.21 11.87
C TRP A 189 2.45 -5.77 12.24
N GLU A 190 3.53 -5.55 12.98
CA GLU A 190 3.99 -4.22 13.38
C GLU A 190 5.12 -3.74 12.47
N HIS A 191 5.19 -2.44 12.33
CA HIS A 191 6.30 -1.68 11.77
C HIS A 191 6.60 -1.92 10.28
N ALA A 192 7.42 -1.06 9.74
CA ALA A 192 7.89 -1.14 8.36
C ALA A 192 8.92 -2.25 8.18
N ARG A 193 8.78 -3.08 7.16
CA ARG A 193 9.85 -4.02 6.77
C ARG A 193 10.93 -3.28 6.00
N GLU A 194 12.18 -3.72 6.13
CA GLU A 194 13.33 -3.08 5.50
C GLU A 194 13.18 -2.92 3.99
N TRP A 195 12.55 -3.90 3.32
CA TRP A 195 12.38 -3.84 1.87
C TRP A 195 11.42 -2.76 1.36
N ILE A 196 10.58 -2.17 2.21
CA ILE A 196 9.70 -1.07 1.79
C ILE A 196 10.25 0.33 2.08
N VAL A 197 11.44 0.41 2.68
CA VAL A 197 12.13 1.67 3.00
C VAL A 197 13.52 1.73 2.36
N ASP A 198 13.74 0.97 1.31
CA ASP A 198 14.99 0.83 0.58
C ASP A 198 14.95 1.65 -0.72
N ASP A 199 15.81 2.64 -0.84
CA ASP A 199 15.86 3.56 -1.98
C ASP A 199 16.16 2.81 -3.30
N ALA A 200 17.07 1.85 -3.29
CA ALA A 200 17.41 1.10 -4.50
C ALA A 200 16.24 0.23 -4.99
N ARG A 201 15.45 -0.31 -4.07
CA ARG A 201 14.21 -1.03 -4.41
C ARG A 201 13.13 -0.07 -4.94
N ALA A 202 13.03 1.13 -4.42
CA ALA A 202 12.12 2.14 -4.92
C ALA A 202 12.47 2.55 -6.36
N GLU A 203 13.74 2.77 -6.64
CA GLU A 203 14.24 3.07 -8.00
C GLU A 203 13.99 1.88 -8.95
N ARG A 204 14.26 0.64 -8.51
CA ARG A 204 13.99 -0.57 -9.29
C ARG A 204 12.50 -0.73 -9.60
N LEU A 205 11.63 -0.50 -8.62
CA LEU A 205 10.18 -0.55 -8.82
C LEU A 205 9.73 0.50 -9.82
N TRP A 206 10.26 1.72 -9.69
CA TRP A 206 9.94 2.82 -10.59
C TRP A 206 10.24 2.44 -12.04
N ALA A 207 11.48 2.03 -12.33
CA ALA A 207 11.89 1.63 -13.68
C ALA A 207 11.08 0.44 -14.24
N MET A 208 10.79 -0.56 -13.41
CA MET A 208 9.95 -1.71 -13.78
C MET A 208 8.53 -1.25 -14.13
N SER A 209 7.95 -0.40 -13.32
CA SER A 209 6.58 0.06 -13.50
C SER A 209 6.42 1.00 -14.70
N GLU A 210 7.40 1.89 -14.94
CA GLU A 210 7.43 2.72 -16.16
C GLU A 210 7.42 1.85 -17.42
N LYS A 211 8.25 0.79 -17.45
CA LYS A 211 8.28 -0.13 -18.57
C LYS A 211 6.92 -0.83 -18.77
N LEU A 212 6.31 -1.34 -17.70
CA LEU A 212 4.99 -1.99 -17.77
C LEU A 212 3.90 -1.02 -18.23
N LEU A 213 3.98 0.26 -17.88
CA LEU A 213 3.05 1.30 -18.32
C LEU A 213 3.30 1.77 -19.75
N ALA A 214 4.55 1.77 -20.24
CA ALA A 214 4.89 2.16 -21.60
C ALA A 214 4.48 1.08 -22.62
N ASP A 215 4.53 -0.19 -22.22
CA ASP A 215 4.11 -1.33 -23.05
C ASP A 215 2.55 -1.47 -23.10
N ALA A 216 1.81 -0.50 -22.52
CA ALA A 216 0.36 -0.55 -22.31
C ALA A 216 -0.49 0.13 -23.43
#